data_eaa0254595f705d860ccd6db89ccfa93
#
_entry.id   eaa0254595f705d860ccd6db89ccfa93
#
_cell.length_a   1.000
_cell.length_b   1.000
_cell.length_c   1.000
_cell.angle_alpha   90.00
_cell.angle_beta   90.00
_cell.angle_gamma   90.00
#
_symmetry.space_group_name_H-M   'P 1'
#
loop_
_entity.id
_entity.type
_entity.pdbx_description
1 polymer ?
#
loop_
_entity_poly.entity_id
_entity_poly.type
_entity_poly.pdbx_seq_one_letter_code
_entity_poly.pdbx_strand_id
1 'polypeptide(L)'
;MKRLNKPVVTEETIRAMEDMSFFTHALIFDDLLIVAQKETNCFVLKTTAGLIVIDAIWPKEEAFHAILYAIKDVGWNPEQTKKLVLTHGHVDHTGCGKWFVEKYHVKTYLSKIDDLFW
;
A
#
# COMPACT_ATOMS: atom_id res chain seq x y z
N MET A 1 -3.76 0.30 -18.16
CA MET A 1 -2.62 0.68 -17.31
C MET A 1 -1.48 1.17 -18.18
N LYS A 2 -1.08 2.39 -18.00
CA LYS A 2 -0.04 3.03 -18.80
C LYS A 2 1.29 3.01 -18.03
N ARG A 3 2.32 2.39 -18.64
CA ARG A 3 3.65 2.35 -18.04
C ARG A 3 4.34 3.69 -18.15
N LEU A 4 4.92 4.16 -17.06
CA LEU A 4 5.77 5.36 -17.05
C LEU A 4 7.17 5.01 -17.56
N ASN A 5 7.88 6.00 -18.13
CA ASN A 5 9.27 5.80 -18.57
C ASN A 5 10.19 5.45 -17.41
N LYS A 6 9.90 5.99 -16.24
CA LYS A 6 10.55 5.66 -14.99
C LYS A 6 9.59 5.95 -13.84
N PRO A 7 9.73 5.28 -12.67
CA PRO A 7 8.91 5.55 -11.50
C PRO A 7 9.03 7.02 -11.06
N VAL A 8 7.92 7.58 -10.58
CA VAL A 8 7.92 8.91 -9.98
C VAL A 8 8.34 8.76 -8.51
N VAL A 9 9.45 9.37 -8.14
CA VAL A 9 10.03 9.29 -6.79
C VAL A 9 10.15 10.70 -6.22
N THR A 10 9.63 10.90 -5.00
CA THR A 10 9.64 12.22 -4.36
C THR A 10 10.94 12.46 -3.60
N GLU A 11 11.21 13.74 -3.28
CA GLU A 11 12.37 14.11 -2.45
C GLU A 11 12.28 13.50 -1.05
N GLU A 12 11.08 13.44 -0.48
CA GLU A 12 10.88 12.84 0.84
C GLU A 12 11.15 11.34 0.83
N THR A 13 10.77 10.66 -0.25
CA THR A 13 11.09 9.24 -0.42
C THR A 13 12.60 9.05 -0.46
N ILE A 14 13.32 9.90 -1.19
CA ILE A 14 14.79 9.84 -1.26
C ILE A 14 15.40 10.03 0.13
N ARG A 15 14.92 11.01 0.90
CA ARG A 15 15.38 11.24 2.28
C ARG A 15 15.10 10.05 3.18
N ALA A 16 13.92 9.45 3.07
CA ALA A 16 13.57 8.26 3.84
C ALA A 16 14.50 7.10 3.53
N MET A 17 14.88 6.93 2.26
CA MET A 17 15.87 5.94 1.85
C MET A 17 17.24 6.21 2.49
N GLU A 18 17.67 7.46 2.53
CA GLU A 18 18.94 7.86 3.12
C GLU A 18 18.96 7.65 4.63
N ASP A 19 17.85 7.95 5.30
CA ASP A 19 17.72 7.80 6.75
C ASP A 19 17.59 6.37 7.22
N MET A 20 17.44 5.44 6.33
CA MET A 20 17.30 4.04 6.64
C MET A 20 16.06 3.66 7.49
N SER A 21 15.08 4.53 7.69
CA SER A 21 13.93 4.27 8.56
C SER A 21 12.63 3.84 7.89
N PHE A 22 12.46 3.81 6.72
CA PHE A 22 12.23 3.19 5.69
C PHE A 22 11.14 2.62 4.99
N PHE A 23 10.18 3.44 4.77
CA PHE A 23 9.18 3.16 3.75
C PHE A 23 9.50 4.06 2.56
N THR A 24 9.63 3.49 1.39
CA THR A 24 9.82 4.23 0.15
C THR A 24 8.60 4.00 -0.72
N HIS A 25 8.31 4.93 -1.63
CA HIS A 25 7.22 4.75 -2.57
C HIS A 25 7.56 5.32 -3.93
N ALA A 26 6.95 4.76 -4.96
CA ALA A 26 7.10 5.22 -6.33
C ALA A 26 5.87 4.86 -7.15
N LEU A 27 5.49 5.74 -8.06
CA LEU A 27 4.45 5.45 -9.03
C LEU A 27 5.10 4.70 -10.20
N ILE A 28 4.73 3.42 -10.37
CA ILE A 28 5.35 2.53 -11.38
C ILE A 28 4.61 2.67 -12.72
N PHE A 29 3.29 2.73 -12.66
CA PHE A 29 2.42 3.02 -13.79
C PHE A 29 1.56 4.22 -13.42
N ASP A 30 0.84 4.78 -14.37
CA ASP A 30 -0.03 5.93 -14.10
C ASP A 30 -1.14 5.64 -13.07
N ASP A 31 -1.45 4.37 -12.85
CA ASP A 31 -2.47 3.90 -11.91
C ASP A 31 -1.96 2.92 -10.88
N LEU A 32 -0.65 2.66 -10.79
CA LEU A 32 -0.08 1.71 -9.85
C LEU A 32 1.05 2.33 -9.03
N LEU A 33 0.82 2.43 -7.73
CA LEU A 33 1.76 2.90 -6.72
C LEU A 33 2.35 1.70 -5.97
N ILE A 34 3.65 1.70 -5.75
CA ILE A 34 4.29 0.77 -4.83
C ILE A 34 4.72 1.52 -3.57
N VAL A 35 4.47 0.91 -2.41
CA VAL A 35 5.02 1.34 -1.12
C VAL A 35 5.85 0.19 -0.61
N ALA A 36 7.14 0.43 -0.45
CA ALA A 36 8.09 -0.62 -0.15
C ALA A 36 8.75 -0.41 1.20
N GLN A 37 8.95 -1.50 1.89
CA GLN A 37 9.86 -1.64 2.99
C GLN A 37 10.89 -2.71 2.60
N LYS A 38 11.98 -2.83 3.34
CA LYS A 38 13.13 -3.67 2.98
C LYS A 38 12.78 -5.06 2.42
N GLU A 39 11.77 -5.72 2.97
CA GLU A 39 11.43 -7.10 2.59
C GLU A 39 9.99 -7.29 2.10
N THR A 40 9.16 -6.27 2.22
CA THR A 40 7.75 -6.38 1.87
C THR A 40 7.26 -5.17 1.10
N ASN A 41 6.30 -5.40 0.22
CA ASN A 41 5.72 -4.37 -0.62
C ASN A 41 4.21 -4.30 -0.46
N CYS A 42 3.70 -3.08 -0.52
CA CYS A 42 2.28 -2.81 -0.68
C CYS A 42 2.07 -2.15 -2.04
N PHE A 43 1.05 -2.56 -2.74
CA PHE A 43 0.66 -1.91 -4.00
C PHE A 43 -0.67 -1.21 -3.81
N VAL A 44 -0.82 -0.05 -4.44
CA VAL A 44 -2.10 0.64 -4.48
C VAL A 44 -2.46 0.85 -5.96
N LEU A 45 -3.57 0.25 -6.36
CA LEU A 45 -4.09 0.34 -7.72
C LEU A 45 -5.23 1.34 -7.75
N LYS A 46 -5.12 2.35 -8.61
CA LYS A 46 -6.18 3.32 -8.83
C LYS A 46 -7.12 2.80 -9.92
N THR A 47 -8.41 2.74 -9.58
CA THR A 47 -9.46 2.33 -10.52
C THR A 47 -10.53 3.41 -10.59
N THR A 48 -11.43 3.28 -11.55
CA THR A 48 -12.59 4.19 -11.67
C THR A 48 -13.56 4.05 -10.48
N ALA A 49 -13.50 2.92 -9.77
CA ALA A 49 -14.34 2.65 -8.59
C ALA A 49 -13.63 2.96 -7.26
N GLY A 50 -12.41 3.48 -7.28
CA GLY A 50 -11.63 3.81 -6.10
C GLY A 50 -10.30 3.10 -6.06
N LEU A 51 -9.62 3.19 -4.92
CA LEU A 51 -8.31 2.58 -4.71
C LEU A 51 -8.44 1.16 -4.18
N ILE A 52 -7.56 0.28 -4.64
CA ILE A 52 -7.40 -1.07 -4.14
C ILE A 52 -6.01 -1.18 -3.54
N VAL A 53 -5.93 -1.50 -2.26
CA VAL A 53 -4.67 -1.76 -1.57
C VAL A 53 -4.38 -3.25 -1.65
N ILE A 54 -3.19 -3.61 -2.10
CA ILE A 54 -2.76 -5.01 -2.25
C ILE A 54 -1.62 -5.23 -1.27
N ASP A 55 -1.86 -6.08 -0.28
CA ASP A 55 -1.03 -6.32 0.89
C ASP A 55 -0.87 -5.07 1.77
N ALA A 56 -0.56 -5.25 3.03
CA ALA A 56 -0.62 -4.16 4.00
C ALA A 56 0.60 -4.08 4.91
N ILE A 57 1.73 -4.63 4.48
CA ILE A 57 3.03 -4.54 5.15
C ILE A 57 2.93 -5.02 6.63
N TRP A 58 3.75 -4.47 7.51
CA TRP A 58 3.82 -4.86 8.91
C TRP A 58 2.71 -4.23 9.75
N PRO A 59 2.31 -4.87 10.89
CA PRO A 59 1.26 -4.34 11.78
C PRO A 59 1.79 -3.20 12.65
N LYS A 60 2.24 -2.13 12.03
CA LYS A 60 2.75 -0.94 12.69
C LYS A 60 2.05 0.29 12.17
N GLU A 61 1.79 1.22 13.07
CA GLU A 61 1.15 2.48 12.73
C GLU A 61 1.96 3.25 11.67
N GLU A 62 3.28 3.21 11.77
CA GLU A 62 4.17 3.85 10.78
C GLU A 62 3.94 3.29 9.37
N ALA A 63 3.70 1.98 9.24
CA ALA A 63 3.41 1.36 7.95
C ALA A 63 2.11 1.89 7.36
N PHE A 64 1.07 1.99 8.17
CA PHE A 64 -0.21 2.55 7.77
C PHE A 64 -0.05 4.01 7.31
N HIS A 65 0.63 4.83 8.10
CA HIS A 65 0.86 6.23 7.75
C HIS A 65 1.72 6.38 6.50
N ALA A 66 2.70 5.50 6.30
CA ALA A 66 3.54 5.50 5.10
C ALA A 66 2.70 5.23 3.84
N ILE A 67 1.76 4.29 3.91
CA ILE A 67 0.86 4.01 2.78
C ILE A 67 -0.05 5.22 2.52
N LEU A 68 -0.65 5.80 3.55
CA LEU A 68 -1.50 6.98 3.40
C LEU A 68 -0.71 8.17 2.83
N TYR A 69 0.49 8.38 3.33
CA TYR A 69 1.36 9.44 2.84
C TYR A 69 1.67 9.26 1.36
N ALA A 70 2.03 8.03 0.96
CA ALA A 70 2.34 7.72 -0.44
C ALA A 70 1.14 8.00 -1.37
N ILE A 71 -0.05 7.61 -0.94
CA ILE A 71 -1.29 7.85 -1.69
C ILE A 71 -1.50 9.35 -1.90
N LYS A 72 -1.35 10.15 -0.83
CA LYS A 72 -1.51 11.61 -0.90
C LYS A 72 -0.43 12.25 -1.76
N ASP A 73 0.79 11.77 -1.64
CA ASP A 73 1.95 12.34 -2.34
C ASP A 73 1.82 12.22 -3.87
N VAL A 74 1.20 11.15 -4.36
CA VAL A 74 0.94 10.99 -5.80
C VAL A 74 -0.37 11.66 -6.25
N GLY A 75 -1.01 12.44 -5.38
CA GLY A 75 -2.22 13.19 -5.70
C GLY A 75 -3.51 12.40 -5.60
N TRP A 76 -3.48 11.21 -5.00
CA TRP A 76 -4.68 10.39 -4.80
C TRP A 76 -5.27 10.65 -3.41
N ASN A 77 -6.55 10.30 -3.23
CA ASN A 77 -7.24 10.49 -1.95
C ASN A 77 -7.40 9.17 -1.20
N PRO A 78 -6.77 9.02 -0.01
CA PRO A 78 -6.89 7.79 0.78
C PRO A 78 -8.33 7.43 1.15
N GLU A 79 -9.23 8.40 1.26
CA GLU A 79 -10.64 8.15 1.55
C GLU A 79 -11.34 7.37 0.45
N GLN A 80 -10.76 7.32 -0.73
CA GLN A 80 -11.29 6.53 -1.85
C GLN A 80 -10.82 5.08 -1.85
N THR A 81 -10.13 4.65 -0.81
CA THR A 81 -9.75 3.24 -0.64
C THR A 81 -11.01 2.41 -0.38
N LYS A 82 -11.27 1.45 -1.25
CA LYS A 82 -12.49 0.64 -1.21
C LYS A 82 -12.23 -0.82 -0.89
N LYS A 83 -11.08 -1.34 -1.29
CA LYS A 83 -10.77 -2.75 -1.18
C LYS A 83 -9.36 -2.97 -0.68
N LEU A 84 -9.18 -4.03 0.10
CA LEU A 84 -7.90 -4.56 0.50
C LEU A 84 -7.82 -6.00 0.02
N VAL A 85 -6.83 -6.30 -0.80
CA VAL A 85 -6.58 -7.65 -1.31
C VAL A 85 -5.32 -8.16 -0.66
N LEU A 86 -5.40 -9.31 -0.03
CA LEU A 86 -4.27 -9.96 0.63
C LEU A 86 -3.83 -11.16 -0.18
N THR A 87 -2.57 -11.18 -0.59
CA THR A 87 -2.03 -12.27 -1.42
C THR A 87 -1.83 -13.53 -0.60
N HIS A 88 -1.55 -13.38 0.71
CA HIS A 88 -1.47 -14.50 1.64
C HIS A 88 -1.60 -13.99 3.08
N GLY A 89 -1.75 -14.91 4.04
CA GLY A 89 -2.09 -14.59 5.43
C GLY A 89 -0.91 -14.27 6.35
N HIS A 90 0.29 -14.03 5.82
CA HIS A 90 1.44 -13.68 6.66
C HIS A 90 1.31 -12.26 7.20
N VAL A 91 1.76 -12.08 8.43
CA VAL A 91 1.61 -10.83 9.20
C VAL A 91 2.28 -9.62 8.53
N ASP A 92 3.36 -9.83 7.79
CA ASP A 92 4.07 -8.79 7.05
C ASP A 92 3.34 -8.34 5.77
N HIS A 93 2.23 -8.99 5.43
CA HIS A 93 1.36 -8.59 4.32
C HIS A 93 -0.02 -8.16 4.78
N THR A 94 -0.53 -8.75 5.86
CA THR A 94 -1.85 -8.42 6.40
C THR A 94 -1.80 -7.29 7.41
N GLY A 95 -0.64 -7.05 8.00
CA GLY A 95 -0.39 -6.31 9.23
C GLY A 95 -1.22 -5.07 9.50
N CYS A 96 -1.12 -4.02 8.70
CA CYS A 96 -1.87 -2.80 8.96
C CYS A 96 -3.26 -2.78 8.29
N GLY A 97 -3.70 -3.91 7.76
CA GLY A 97 -5.01 -4.03 7.11
C GLY A 97 -6.18 -3.64 8.02
N LYS A 98 -6.08 -3.95 9.30
CA LYS A 98 -7.12 -3.59 10.28
C LYS A 98 -7.39 -2.09 10.35
N TRP A 99 -6.35 -1.26 10.20
CA TRP A 99 -6.51 0.21 10.21
C TRP A 99 -7.25 0.70 8.97
N PHE A 100 -7.04 0.07 7.81
CA PHE A 100 -7.82 0.36 6.62
C PHE A 100 -9.29 0.02 6.82
N VAL A 101 -9.58 -1.13 7.42
CA VAL A 101 -10.97 -1.53 7.71
C VAL A 101 -11.61 -0.56 8.69
N GLU A 102 -10.93 -0.23 9.78
CA GLU A 102 -11.47 0.66 10.82
C GLU A 102 -11.68 2.08 10.31
N LYS A 103 -10.72 2.61 9.55
CA LYS A 103 -10.77 4.01 9.12
C LYS A 103 -11.59 4.24 7.86
N TYR A 104 -11.48 3.34 6.88
CA TYR A 104 -12.09 3.54 5.56
C TYR A 104 -13.16 2.51 5.22
N HIS A 105 -13.44 1.57 6.12
CA HIS A 105 -14.45 0.53 5.94
C HIS A 105 -14.23 -0.28 4.64
N VAL A 106 -12.98 -0.56 4.31
CA VAL A 106 -12.63 -1.30 3.11
C VAL A 106 -13.14 -2.73 3.19
N LYS A 107 -13.48 -3.31 2.05
CA LYS A 107 -13.80 -4.72 1.92
C LYS A 107 -12.50 -5.50 1.72
N THR A 108 -12.29 -6.54 2.53
CA THR A 108 -11.07 -7.35 2.52
C THR A 108 -11.30 -8.66 1.78
N TYR A 109 -10.33 -9.04 0.94
CA TYR A 109 -10.35 -10.26 0.17
C TYR A 109 -9.09 -11.07 0.47
N LEU A 110 -9.26 -12.37 0.78
CA LEU A 110 -8.17 -13.30 1.05
C LEU A 110 -8.56 -14.65 0.48
N SER A 111 -7.57 -15.44 0.01
CA SER A 111 -7.88 -16.76 -0.49
C SER A 111 -8.38 -17.68 0.64
N LYS A 112 -9.23 -18.67 0.31
CA LYS A 112 -9.76 -19.61 1.31
C LYS A 112 -8.68 -20.43 1.99
N ILE A 113 -7.62 -20.75 1.29
CA ILE A 113 -6.51 -21.55 1.85
C ILE A 113 -5.79 -20.74 2.92
N ASP A 114 -5.48 -19.49 2.63
CA ASP A 114 -4.80 -18.60 3.59
C ASP A 114 -5.71 -18.23 4.76
N ASP A 115 -7.01 -18.13 4.54
CA ASP A 115 -8.00 -17.83 5.55
C ASP A 115 -8.01 -18.88 6.69
N LEU A 116 -7.60 -20.11 6.41
CA LEU A 116 -7.48 -21.15 7.42
C LEU A 116 -6.32 -20.91 8.40
N PHE A 117 -5.35 -20.11 8.01
CA PHE A 117 -4.14 -19.86 8.79
C PHE A 117 -4.06 -18.44 9.34
N TRP A 118 -5.06 -17.66 9.07
CA TRP A 118 -5.11 -16.27 9.49
C TRP A 118 -5.52 -16.15 10.97
#